data_15b318a8f77d08add8110a769bd041a1
#
_entry.id   15b318a8f77d08add8110a769bd041a1
#
_cell.length_a   1.000
_cell.length_b   1.000
_cell.length_c   1.000
_cell.angle_alpha   90.00
_cell.angle_beta   90.00
_cell.angle_gamma   90.00
#
_symmetry.space_group_name_H-M   'P 1'
#
loop_
_entity.id
_entity.type
_entity.pdbx_description
1 polymer ?
#
loop_
_entity_poly.entity_id
_entity_poly.type
_entity_poly.pdbx_seq_one_letter_code
_entity_poly.pdbx_strand_id
1 'polypeptide(L)'
;MSGDGLQAPYASPDPPGRDDWRTTFRPDIPSSARIYDYFLGGKDHFQADRDAADQIAAYLPNMREAARINRAFVRRAVRYLVSEAGIRQPIDIGAGLPTMGNVHEVATAAHPAAPGSYVALTHGTADAAPRARDAARVYDAATTRMFVRSRAEVLALARGLDAVEPGLVWTPEWHPEPGEQVPARPSDCYYYALAARKP
;
A
#
# COMPACT_ATOMS: atom_id res chain seq x y z
N MET A 1 8.05 -14.16 58.91
CA MET A 1 6.90 -13.89 58.03
C MET A 1 7.46 -13.63 56.67
N SER A 2 7.34 -14.60 55.79
CA SER A 2 7.96 -14.65 54.47
C SER A 2 7.12 -13.84 53.51
N GLY A 3 7.76 -12.89 52.81
CA GLY A 3 7.15 -12.14 51.69
C GLY A 3 7.32 -12.92 50.43
N ASP A 4 6.20 -13.47 49.89
CA ASP A 4 6.17 -14.08 48.58
C ASP A 4 6.40 -13.04 47.49
N GLY A 5 7.54 -13.16 46.80
CA GLY A 5 7.83 -12.42 45.58
C GLY A 5 6.97 -12.91 44.42
N LEU A 6 6.04 -12.09 43.95
CA LEU A 6 5.36 -12.25 42.68
C LEU A 6 6.39 -12.12 41.55
N GLN A 7 6.89 -13.24 41.07
CA GLN A 7 7.61 -13.28 39.79
C GLN A 7 6.64 -12.97 38.64
N ALA A 8 6.93 -11.94 37.88
CA ALA A 8 6.21 -11.60 36.66
C ALA A 8 6.39 -12.75 35.63
N PRO A 9 5.31 -13.28 35.03
CA PRO A 9 5.37 -14.49 34.18
C PRO A 9 5.73 -14.23 32.72
N TYR A 10 6.33 -13.11 32.37
CA TYR A 10 6.71 -12.83 30.98
C TYR A 10 8.05 -12.10 30.90
N ALA A 11 9.13 -12.88 30.90
CA ALA A 11 10.38 -12.41 30.32
C ALA A 11 10.20 -12.51 28.79
N SER A 12 10.03 -11.37 28.11
CA SER A 12 10.15 -11.32 26.66
C SER A 12 11.54 -11.85 26.30
N PRO A 13 11.67 -12.74 25.28
CA PRO A 13 12.99 -13.10 24.79
C PRO A 13 13.72 -11.83 24.40
N ASP A 14 15.00 -11.73 24.78
CA ASP A 14 15.85 -10.62 24.37
C ASP A 14 15.71 -10.43 22.86
N PRO A 15 15.49 -9.19 22.37
CA PRO A 15 15.45 -8.95 20.94
C PRO A 15 16.78 -9.44 20.34
N PRO A 16 16.76 -10.05 19.16
CA PRO A 16 17.97 -10.47 18.47
C PRO A 16 18.95 -9.33 18.46
N GLY A 17 20.23 -9.61 18.77
CA GLY A 17 21.24 -8.61 19.08
C GLY A 17 21.24 -7.47 18.07
N ARG A 18 21.47 -6.23 18.53
CA ARG A 18 21.42 -4.98 17.77
C ARG A 18 22.26 -4.96 16.47
N ASP A 19 23.11 -5.95 16.26
CA ASP A 19 24.01 -6.04 15.11
C ASP A 19 23.38 -6.77 13.90
N ASP A 20 22.28 -7.50 14.08
CA ASP A 20 21.72 -8.36 13.04
C ASP A 20 21.02 -7.57 11.91
N TRP A 21 20.38 -6.43 12.21
CA TRP A 21 19.74 -5.59 11.19
C TRP A 21 20.76 -4.92 10.23
N ARG A 22 21.98 -4.63 10.69
CA ARG A 22 23.02 -4.01 9.86
C ARG A 22 23.60 -4.99 8.84
N THR A 23 23.60 -6.29 9.16
CA THR A 23 24.06 -7.35 8.25
C THR A 23 22.99 -7.74 7.24
N THR A 24 21.70 -7.49 7.54
CA THR A 24 20.56 -7.77 6.64
C THR A 24 20.18 -6.59 5.76
N PHE A 25 20.57 -5.37 6.15
CA PHE A 25 20.25 -4.18 5.35
C PHE A 25 21.13 -4.09 4.10
N ARG A 26 20.51 -4.09 2.93
CA ARG A 26 21.17 -4.10 1.61
C ARG A 26 20.80 -2.83 0.83
N PRO A 27 21.59 -1.74 0.95
CA PRO A 27 21.36 -0.51 0.19
C PRO A 27 21.69 -0.66 -1.30
N ASP A 28 22.44 -1.68 -1.66
CA ASP A 28 22.84 -2.08 -3.01
C ASP A 28 21.76 -2.90 -3.76
N ILE A 29 20.75 -3.43 -3.05
CA ILE A 29 19.62 -4.14 -3.64
C ILE A 29 18.39 -3.22 -3.60
N PRO A 30 17.70 -2.98 -4.75
CA PRO A 30 16.49 -2.17 -4.77
C PRO A 30 15.40 -2.72 -3.84
N SER A 31 14.65 -1.83 -3.20
CA SER A 31 13.50 -2.19 -2.39
C SER A 31 12.23 -1.55 -2.95
N SER A 32 11.15 -2.31 -3.08
CA SER A 32 9.88 -1.79 -3.58
C SER A 32 9.37 -0.59 -2.77
N ALA A 33 9.55 -0.61 -1.45
CA ALA A 33 9.18 0.50 -0.57
C ALA A 33 10.01 1.75 -0.85
N ARG A 34 11.33 1.62 -1.04
CA ARG A 34 12.23 2.74 -1.32
C ARG A 34 12.07 3.28 -2.75
N ILE A 35 11.77 2.42 -3.71
CA ILE A 35 11.40 2.83 -5.08
C ILE A 35 10.12 3.68 -5.04
N TYR A 36 9.13 3.25 -4.26
CA TYR A 36 7.88 4.01 -4.11
C TYR A 36 8.11 5.35 -3.40
N ASP A 37 8.97 5.39 -2.37
CA ASP A 37 9.43 6.61 -1.71
C ASP A 37 10.02 7.61 -2.72
N TYR A 38 10.90 7.14 -3.60
CA TYR A 38 11.49 7.98 -4.65
C TYR A 38 10.43 8.55 -5.60
N PHE A 39 9.43 7.77 -6.01
CA PHE A 39 8.34 8.28 -6.83
C PHE A 39 7.50 9.34 -6.13
N LEU A 40 7.33 9.25 -4.83
CA LEU A 40 6.63 10.24 -4.02
C LEU A 40 7.46 11.50 -3.75
N GLY A 41 8.75 11.50 -4.07
CA GLY A 41 9.69 12.59 -3.78
C GLY A 41 10.23 12.57 -2.36
N GLY A 42 10.21 11.42 -1.70
CA GLY A 42 10.82 11.20 -0.39
C GLY A 42 12.35 11.22 -0.45
N LYS A 43 12.98 10.91 0.67
CA LYS A 43 14.45 10.96 0.85
C LYS A 43 15.07 9.65 1.32
N ASP A 44 14.23 8.64 1.59
CA ASP A 44 14.66 7.40 2.24
C ASP A 44 14.92 6.28 1.21
N HIS A 45 15.69 6.62 0.17
CA HIS A 45 16.08 5.74 -0.95
C HIS A 45 17.58 5.85 -1.25
N PHE A 46 18.14 4.80 -1.85
CA PHE A 46 19.56 4.71 -2.26
C PHE A 46 19.68 4.74 -3.79
N GLN A 47 20.92 4.71 -4.28
CA GLN A 47 21.17 4.76 -5.73
C GLN A 47 20.52 3.60 -6.47
N ALA A 48 20.61 2.36 -5.93
CA ALA A 48 19.98 1.19 -6.55
C ALA A 48 18.45 1.34 -6.71
N ASP A 49 17.79 2.04 -5.75
CA ASP A 49 16.35 2.30 -5.82
C ASP A 49 16.01 3.32 -6.91
N ARG A 50 16.83 4.36 -7.05
CA ARG A 50 16.68 5.39 -8.11
C ARG A 50 16.87 4.79 -9.49
N ASP A 51 17.91 3.99 -9.66
CA ASP A 51 18.22 3.33 -10.95
C ASP A 51 17.07 2.40 -11.37
N ALA A 52 16.51 1.63 -10.42
CA ALA A 52 15.33 0.80 -10.67
C ALA A 52 14.09 1.65 -10.98
N ALA A 53 13.86 2.74 -10.25
CA ALA A 53 12.75 3.64 -10.49
C ALA A 53 12.83 4.30 -11.87
N ASP A 54 14.00 4.71 -12.30
CA ASP A 54 14.20 5.31 -13.62
C ASP A 54 13.96 4.28 -14.75
N GLN A 55 14.33 3.02 -14.55
CA GLN A 55 13.99 1.93 -15.48
C GLN A 55 12.46 1.73 -15.55
N ILE A 56 11.77 1.74 -14.41
CA ILE A 56 10.29 1.64 -14.36
C ILE A 56 9.66 2.82 -15.09
N ALA A 57 10.15 4.05 -14.88
CA ALA A 57 9.65 5.25 -15.53
C ALA A 57 9.84 5.23 -17.05
N ALA A 58 10.86 4.53 -17.57
CA ALA A 58 11.03 4.32 -19.00
C ALA A 58 9.90 3.48 -19.63
N TYR A 59 9.30 2.58 -18.87
CA TYR A 59 8.12 1.82 -19.30
C TYR A 59 6.80 2.53 -18.98
N LEU A 60 6.75 3.23 -17.85
CA LEU A 60 5.57 3.90 -17.29
C LEU A 60 5.87 5.37 -16.97
N PRO A 61 5.85 6.28 -17.96
CA PRO A 61 6.27 7.67 -17.79
C PRO A 61 5.51 8.43 -16.69
N ASN A 62 4.25 8.08 -16.48
CA ASN A 62 3.39 8.75 -15.48
C ASN A 62 3.54 8.15 -14.06
N MET A 63 4.53 7.30 -13.79
CA MET A 63 4.62 6.54 -12.53
C MET A 63 4.70 7.43 -11.29
N ARG A 64 5.35 8.60 -11.37
CA ARG A 64 5.39 9.57 -10.27
C ARG A 64 4.00 10.12 -9.93
N GLU A 65 3.24 10.48 -10.95
CA GLU A 65 1.88 10.97 -10.76
C GLU A 65 0.95 9.84 -10.31
N ALA A 66 1.09 8.65 -10.88
CA ALA A 66 0.36 7.47 -10.46
C ALA A 66 0.57 7.14 -8.98
N ALA A 67 1.79 7.25 -8.47
CA ALA A 67 2.09 7.05 -7.05
C ALA A 67 1.38 8.09 -6.16
N ARG A 68 1.36 9.36 -6.57
CA ARG A 68 0.64 10.43 -5.84
C ARG A 68 -0.88 10.19 -5.83
N ILE A 69 -1.45 9.85 -6.97
CA ILE A 69 -2.88 9.53 -7.12
C ILE A 69 -3.25 8.32 -6.26
N ASN A 70 -2.41 7.28 -6.26
CA ASN A 70 -2.62 6.12 -5.40
C ASN A 70 -2.59 6.49 -3.91
N ARG A 71 -1.66 7.37 -3.50
CA ARG A 71 -1.60 7.86 -2.11
C ARG A 71 -2.82 8.72 -1.75
N ALA A 72 -3.34 9.50 -2.70
CA ALA A 72 -4.57 10.25 -2.52
C ALA A 72 -5.77 9.32 -2.32
N PHE A 73 -5.88 8.22 -3.07
CA PHE A 73 -6.90 7.21 -2.84
C PHE A 73 -6.83 6.63 -1.42
N VAL A 74 -5.66 6.27 -0.92
CA VAL A 74 -5.51 5.75 0.45
C VAL A 74 -6.11 6.73 1.47
N ARG A 75 -5.83 8.04 1.35
CA ARG A 75 -6.42 9.06 2.23
C ARG A 75 -7.94 9.12 2.13
N ARG A 76 -8.50 9.07 0.92
CA ARG A 76 -9.96 9.08 0.71
C ARG A 76 -10.61 7.84 1.30
N ALA A 77 -10.03 6.65 1.03
CA ALA A 77 -10.54 5.39 1.57
C ALA A 77 -10.54 5.37 3.10
N VAL A 78 -9.45 5.80 3.74
CA VAL A 78 -9.40 5.89 5.21
C VAL A 78 -10.43 6.87 5.75
N ARG A 79 -10.59 8.04 5.13
CA ARG A 79 -11.61 9.02 5.54
C ARG A 79 -13.02 8.43 5.44
N TYR A 80 -13.35 7.80 4.32
CA TYR A 80 -14.63 7.13 4.13
C TYR A 80 -14.87 6.07 5.21
N LEU A 81 -13.90 5.18 5.44
CA LEU A 81 -14.02 4.11 6.42
C LEU A 81 -14.22 4.63 7.84
N VAL A 82 -13.53 5.70 8.23
CA VAL A 82 -13.64 6.27 9.58
C VAL A 82 -14.90 7.12 9.73
N SER A 83 -15.17 8.02 8.79
CA SER A 83 -16.22 9.04 8.94
C SER A 83 -17.60 8.54 8.52
N GLU A 84 -17.69 7.68 7.52
CA GLU A 84 -18.97 7.24 6.95
C GLU A 84 -19.29 5.79 7.34
N ALA A 85 -18.32 4.87 7.27
CA ALA A 85 -18.52 3.48 7.66
C ALA A 85 -18.33 3.22 9.16
N GLY A 86 -17.85 4.20 9.94
CA GLY A 86 -17.69 4.11 11.40
C GLY A 86 -16.60 3.15 11.86
N ILE A 87 -15.65 2.80 10.99
CA ILE A 87 -14.54 1.90 11.31
C ILE A 87 -13.55 2.63 12.22
N ARG A 88 -13.25 2.02 13.37
CA ARG A 88 -12.36 2.59 14.40
C ARG A 88 -11.00 1.91 14.49
N GLN A 89 -10.82 0.81 13.79
CA GLN A 89 -9.64 -0.05 13.92
C GLN A 89 -9.20 -0.57 12.54
N PRO A 90 -8.31 0.12 11.82
CA PRO A 90 -7.75 -0.38 10.58
C PRO A 90 -6.45 -1.15 10.80
N ILE A 91 -6.16 -2.08 9.89
CA ILE A 91 -4.85 -2.69 9.69
C ILE A 91 -4.32 -2.22 8.36
N ASP A 92 -3.09 -1.70 8.34
CA ASP A 92 -2.39 -1.38 7.11
C ASP A 92 -1.44 -2.52 6.74
N ILE A 93 -1.71 -3.19 5.63
CA ILE A 93 -0.87 -4.27 5.10
C ILE A 93 -0.08 -3.73 3.92
N GLY A 94 1.26 -3.71 4.06
CA GLY A 94 2.14 -3.17 3.03
C GLY A 94 2.28 -1.66 3.09
N ALA A 95 2.28 -1.08 4.28
CA ALA A 95 2.39 0.36 4.54
C ALA A 95 3.57 1.04 3.85
N GLY A 96 4.66 0.31 3.58
CA GLY A 96 5.87 0.85 3.00
C GLY A 96 6.61 1.78 3.97
N LEU A 97 7.41 2.71 3.43
CA LEU A 97 8.09 3.72 4.24
C LEU A 97 7.15 4.87 4.60
N PRO A 98 7.30 5.46 5.79
CA PRO A 98 6.45 6.56 6.27
C PRO A 98 6.83 7.90 5.62
N THR A 99 6.53 8.07 4.35
CA THR A 99 6.98 9.24 3.58
C THR A 99 6.00 10.39 3.51
N MET A 100 4.70 10.12 3.48
CA MET A 100 3.66 11.16 3.51
C MET A 100 2.28 10.58 3.86
N GLY A 101 1.62 11.09 4.90
CA GLY A 101 0.24 10.76 5.28
C GLY A 101 0.05 9.26 5.56
N ASN A 102 0.72 8.77 6.60
CA ASN A 102 0.70 7.34 6.96
C ASN A 102 -0.68 6.91 7.46
N VAL A 103 -1.08 5.69 7.13
CA VAL A 103 -2.38 5.13 7.55
C VAL A 103 -2.47 5.05 9.08
N HIS A 104 -1.37 4.84 9.79
CA HIS A 104 -1.35 4.83 11.26
C HIS A 104 -1.60 6.22 11.89
N GLU A 105 -1.28 7.32 11.20
CA GLU A 105 -1.65 8.67 11.65
C GLU A 105 -3.15 8.92 11.53
N VAL A 106 -3.82 8.14 10.69
CA VAL A 106 -5.24 8.26 10.39
C VAL A 106 -6.07 7.20 11.13
N ALA A 107 -5.43 6.12 11.61
CA ALA A 107 -6.17 5.00 12.19
C ALA A 107 -5.33 4.16 13.18
N THR A 108 -5.67 4.19 14.45
CA THR A 108 -4.99 3.41 15.49
C THR A 108 -5.83 2.19 15.92
N ALA A 109 -5.25 1.00 15.82
CA ALA A 109 -5.57 -0.32 16.43
C ALA A 109 -6.71 -1.18 15.84
N ALA A 110 -6.40 -2.45 15.57
CA ALA A 110 -7.23 -3.41 14.83
C ALA A 110 -7.81 -4.56 15.66
N HIS A 111 -8.95 -5.10 15.20
CA HIS A 111 -9.49 -6.42 15.56
C HIS A 111 -9.77 -7.28 14.31
N PRO A 112 -9.72 -8.65 14.40
CA PRO A 112 -9.92 -9.51 13.24
C PRO A 112 -11.29 -9.30 12.58
N ALA A 113 -11.33 -9.51 11.25
CA ALA A 113 -12.46 -9.21 10.38
C ALA A 113 -13.78 -9.84 10.81
N ALA A 114 -14.53 -9.13 11.64
CA ALA A 114 -15.90 -9.45 12.00
C ALA A 114 -16.88 -9.09 10.85
N PRO A 115 -18.12 -9.61 10.84
CA PRO A 115 -19.17 -9.09 9.96
C PRO A 115 -19.27 -7.56 10.06
N GLY A 116 -19.37 -6.89 8.90
CA GLY A 116 -19.31 -5.44 8.82
C GLY A 116 -17.90 -4.84 8.72
N SER A 117 -16.84 -5.67 8.75
CA SER A 117 -15.47 -5.21 8.44
C SER A 117 -15.32 -4.83 6.97
N TYR A 118 -14.36 -3.97 6.70
CA TYR A 118 -14.07 -3.50 5.34
C TYR A 118 -12.65 -3.87 4.91
N VAL A 119 -12.47 -4.05 3.62
CA VAL A 119 -11.17 -4.03 2.95
C VAL A 119 -11.14 -2.87 1.96
N ALA A 120 -10.05 -2.08 1.95
CA ALA A 120 -9.75 -1.17 0.87
C ALA A 120 -8.41 -1.60 0.26
N LEU A 121 -8.36 -1.73 -1.05
CA LEU A 121 -7.17 -2.20 -1.76
C LEU A 121 -6.91 -1.36 -3.01
N THR A 122 -5.63 -1.25 -3.35
CA THR A 122 -5.19 -0.84 -4.68
C THR A 122 -4.34 -1.94 -5.30
N HIS A 123 -4.38 -2.04 -6.61
CA HIS A 123 -3.61 -3.05 -7.33
C HIS A 123 -3.10 -2.52 -8.67
N GLY A 124 -1.81 -2.69 -8.93
CA GLY A 124 -1.21 -2.39 -10.23
C GLY A 124 -1.78 -3.27 -11.34
N THR A 125 -2.02 -2.67 -12.51
CA THR A 125 -2.58 -3.38 -13.67
C THR A 125 -1.84 -3.06 -14.96
N ALA A 126 -1.89 -3.99 -15.91
CA ALA A 126 -1.43 -3.81 -17.27
C ALA A 126 -2.58 -3.59 -18.27
N ASP A 127 -3.83 -3.44 -17.80
CA ASP A 127 -4.98 -3.39 -18.70
C ASP A 127 -4.99 -2.15 -19.59
N ALA A 128 -4.49 -1.00 -19.11
CA ALA A 128 -4.34 0.21 -19.91
C ALA A 128 -2.93 0.45 -20.43
N ALA A 129 -1.93 -0.22 -19.85
CA ALA A 129 -0.51 -0.06 -20.20
C ALA A 129 0.17 -1.43 -20.25
N PRO A 130 0.18 -2.14 -21.39
CA PRO A 130 0.81 -3.46 -21.51
C PRO A 130 2.27 -3.51 -21.03
N ARG A 131 3.00 -2.41 -21.20
CA ARG A 131 4.39 -2.24 -20.71
C ARG A 131 4.50 -2.26 -19.17
N ALA A 132 3.40 -2.21 -18.44
CA ALA A 132 3.40 -2.39 -16.99
C ALA A 132 3.92 -3.79 -16.57
N ARG A 133 3.80 -4.79 -17.45
CA ARG A 133 4.43 -6.11 -17.23
C ARG A 133 5.95 -6.04 -17.27
N ASP A 134 6.50 -5.22 -18.16
CA ASP A 134 7.95 -5.04 -18.27
C ASP A 134 8.47 -4.22 -17.08
N ALA A 135 7.74 -3.18 -16.67
CA ALA A 135 8.02 -2.44 -15.44
C ALA A 135 7.98 -3.35 -14.19
N ALA A 136 7.04 -4.28 -14.11
CA ALA A 136 6.97 -5.23 -13.01
C ALA A 136 8.20 -6.15 -12.92
N ARG A 137 8.81 -6.53 -14.05
CA ARG A 137 10.04 -7.34 -14.07
C ARG A 137 11.26 -6.64 -13.46
N VAL A 138 11.28 -5.30 -13.44
CA VAL A 138 12.37 -4.56 -12.76
C VAL A 138 12.40 -4.91 -11.26
N TYR A 139 11.23 -5.22 -10.68
CA TYR A 139 11.13 -5.66 -9.29
C TYR A 139 11.61 -7.09 -9.04
N ASP A 140 11.91 -7.90 -10.09
CA ASP A 140 12.47 -9.24 -9.89
C ASP A 140 13.87 -9.20 -9.26
N ALA A 141 14.60 -8.09 -9.45
CA ALA A 141 15.88 -7.82 -8.79
C ALA A 141 15.75 -7.11 -7.44
N ALA A 142 14.53 -6.73 -7.04
CA ALA A 142 14.27 -6.03 -5.79
C ALA A 142 13.97 -7.02 -4.65
N THR A 143 13.92 -6.49 -3.41
CA THR A 143 13.61 -7.28 -2.21
C THR A 143 12.22 -7.91 -2.24
N THR A 144 11.29 -7.37 -3.04
CA THR A 144 9.91 -7.88 -3.16
C THR A 144 9.47 -7.78 -4.62
N ARG A 145 8.95 -8.88 -5.14
CA ARG A 145 8.38 -8.93 -6.50
C ARG A 145 7.08 -8.14 -6.58
N MET A 146 6.84 -7.54 -7.74
CA MET A 146 5.57 -6.89 -8.05
C MET A 146 4.80 -7.71 -9.07
N PHE A 147 3.49 -7.80 -8.87
CA PHE A 147 2.56 -8.45 -9.79
C PHE A 147 1.54 -7.43 -10.29
N VAL A 148 1.24 -7.49 -11.58
CA VAL A 148 0.11 -6.76 -12.17
C VAL A 148 -1.01 -7.73 -12.45
N ARG A 149 -2.26 -7.32 -12.21
CA ARG A 149 -3.47 -8.14 -12.40
C ARG A 149 -4.46 -7.43 -13.31
N SER A 150 -5.20 -8.24 -14.07
CA SER A 150 -6.35 -7.76 -14.81
C SER A 150 -7.49 -7.35 -13.87
N ARG A 151 -8.45 -6.59 -14.41
CA ARG A 151 -9.67 -6.22 -13.68
C ARG A 151 -10.39 -7.43 -13.07
N ALA A 152 -10.51 -8.52 -13.83
CA ALA A 152 -11.18 -9.75 -13.38
C ALA A 152 -10.43 -10.43 -12.23
N GLU A 153 -9.10 -10.47 -12.29
CA GLU A 153 -8.27 -11.02 -11.21
C GLU A 153 -8.32 -10.17 -9.94
N VAL A 154 -8.38 -8.83 -10.06
CA VAL A 154 -8.54 -7.95 -8.89
C VAL A 154 -9.92 -8.14 -8.26
N LEU A 155 -10.99 -8.22 -9.05
CA LEU A 155 -12.33 -8.52 -8.54
C LEU A 155 -12.40 -9.87 -7.83
N ALA A 156 -11.64 -10.86 -8.30
CA ALA A 156 -11.58 -12.17 -7.67
C ALA A 156 -10.97 -12.13 -6.25
N LEU A 157 -10.13 -11.13 -5.92
CA LEU A 157 -9.59 -10.95 -4.57
C LEU A 157 -10.67 -10.53 -3.56
N ALA A 158 -11.73 -9.86 -4.03
CA ALA A 158 -12.86 -9.41 -3.20
C ALA A 158 -14.07 -10.34 -3.28
N ARG A 159 -13.90 -11.58 -3.76
CA ARG A 159 -15.00 -12.54 -3.88
C ARG A 159 -15.64 -12.81 -2.51
N GLY A 160 -16.96 -12.72 -2.44
CA GLY A 160 -17.73 -12.91 -1.21
C GLY A 160 -17.79 -11.67 -0.31
N LEU A 161 -17.34 -10.51 -0.81
CA LEU A 161 -17.49 -9.21 -0.17
C LEU A 161 -18.46 -8.34 -0.99
N ASP A 162 -19.19 -7.46 -0.31
CA ASP A 162 -20.05 -6.47 -0.93
C ASP A 162 -19.22 -5.26 -1.34
N ALA A 163 -19.11 -5.00 -2.64
CA ALA A 163 -18.39 -3.83 -3.12
C ALA A 163 -19.08 -2.53 -2.69
N VAL A 164 -18.31 -1.60 -2.16
CA VAL A 164 -18.75 -0.22 -1.91
C VAL A 164 -18.76 0.54 -3.23
N GLU A 165 -19.81 1.28 -3.51
CA GLU A 165 -19.87 2.15 -4.69
C GLU A 165 -18.65 3.10 -4.72
N PRO A 166 -18.07 3.38 -5.88
CA PRO A 166 -18.49 2.96 -7.23
C PRO A 166 -17.97 1.57 -7.66
N GLY A 167 -17.53 0.71 -6.74
CA GLY A 167 -16.97 -0.60 -7.02
C GLY A 167 -15.51 -0.53 -7.43
N LEU A 168 -15.07 -1.45 -8.32
CA LEU A 168 -13.70 -1.45 -8.85
C LEU A 168 -13.55 -0.46 -9.98
N VAL A 169 -12.79 0.60 -9.73
CA VAL A 169 -12.51 1.71 -10.66
C VAL A 169 -11.02 2.04 -10.66
N TRP A 170 -10.57 2.95 -11.52
CA TRP A 170 -9.23 3.53 -11.42
C TRP A 170 -9.13 4.42 -10.17
N THR A 171 -7.96 4.45 -9.54
CA THR A 171 -7.78 5.15 -8.25
C THR A 171 -8.27 6.60 -8.21
N PRO A 172 -8.19 7.45 -9.27
CA PRO A 172 -8.71 8.81 -9.20
C PRO A 172 -10.24 8.89 -9.26
N GLU A 173 -10.93 7.84 -9.72
CA GLU A 173 -12.39 7.81 -9.83
C GLU A 173 -13.08 7.41 -8.52
N TRP A 174 -12.33 6.87 -7.55
CA TRP A 174 -12.90 6.39 -6.30
C TRP A 174 -13.07 7.55 -5.32
N HIS A 175 -14.32 7.99 -5.10
CA HIS A 175 -14.73 9.07 -4.21
C HIS A 175 -13.81 10.31 -4.30
N PRO A 176 -13.70 10.97 -5.47
CA PRO A 176 -12.90 12.19 -5.59
C PRO A 176 -13.42 13.26 -4.63
N GLU A 177 -12.50 14.06 -4.06
CA GLU A 177 -12.87 15.17 -3.18
C GLU A 177 -13.69 16.22 -3.93
N PRO A 178 -14.58 16.95 -3.25
CA PRO A 178 -15.29 18.07 -3.88
C PRO A 178 -14.32 19.06 -4.53
N GLY A 179 -14.43 19.22 -5.84
CA GLY A 179 -13.54 20.07 -6.65
C GLY A 179 -12.26 19.38 -7.14
N GLU A 180 -11.99 18.15 -6.74
CA GLU A 180 -10.91 17.35 -7.32
C GLU A 180 -11.28 16.93 -8.74
N GLN A 181 -10.41 17.25 -9.72
CA GLN A 181 -10.63 16.84 -11.09
C GLN A 181 -10.12 15.44 -11.33
N VAL A 182 -10.99 14.55 -11.75
CA VAL A 182 -10.59 13.24 -12.27
C VAL A 182 -9.86 13.47 -13.60
N PRO A 183 -8.64 12.91 -13.79
CA PRO A 183 -7.91 13.05 -15.04
C PRO A 183 -8.74 12.57 -16.24
N ALA A 184 -8.56 13.19 -17.40
CA ALA A 184 -9.26 12.81 -18.64
C ALA A 184 -8.98 11.33 -19.04
N ARG A 185 -7.87 10.78 -18.60
CA ARG A 185 -7.50 9.37 -18.76
C ARG A 185 -7.15 8.76 -17.40
N PRO A 186 -8.15 8.36 -16.60
CA PRO A 186 -7.94 7.78 -15.26
C PRO A 186 -7.03 6.55 -15.28
N SER A 187 -7.02 5.80 -16.38
CA SER A 187 -6.18 4.62 -16.59
C SER A 187 -4.66 4.91 -16.58
N ASP A 188 -4.25 6.16 -16.82
CA ASP A 188 -2.83 6.55 -16.79
C ASP A 188 -2.24 6.52 -15.37
N CYS A 189 -3.05 6.26 -14.34
CA CYS A 189 -2.60 6.00 -12.97
C CYS A 189 -2.11 4.58 -12.74
N TYR A 190 -2.35 3.64 -13.66
CA TYR A 190 -1.92 2.23 -13.61
C TYR A 190 -2.43 1.40 -12.43
N TYR A 191 -3.33 1.93 -11.60
CA TYR A 191 -3.84 1.25 -10.41
C TYR A 191 -5.36 1.23 -10.40
N TYR A 192 -5.91 0.05 -10.12
CA TYR A 192 -7.29 -0.11 -9.69
C TYR A 192 -7.43 0.18 -8.20
N ALA A 193 -8.62 0.61 -7.81
CA ALA A 193 -9.04 0.83 -6.42
C ALA A 193 -10.38 0.16 -6.16
N LEU A 194 -10.52 -0.44 -4.99
CA LEU A 194 -11.76 -1.05 -4.52
C LEU A 194 -11.84 -0.89 -3.01
N ALA A 195 -13.02 -0.56 -2.50
CA ALA A 195 -13.39 -0.86 -1.14
C ALA A 195 -14.54 -1.87 -1.14
N ALA A 196 -14.54 -2.79 -0.19
CA ALA A 196 -15.58 -3.80 -0.07
C ALA A 196 -15.85 -4.13 1.41
N ARG A 197 -17.10 -4.48 1.72
CA ARG A 197 -17.55 -4.82 3.07
C ARG A 197 -17.75 -6.34 3.18
N LYS A 198 -17.38 -6.89 4.30
CA LYS A 198 -17.75 -8.26 4.64
C LYS A 198 -19.24 -8.29 5.09
N PRO A 199 -20.09 -9.12 4.47
CA PRO A 199 -21.49 -9.32 4.90
C PRO A 199 -21.63 -9.70 6.36
#